data_6bd8cc62be5f5856132903cd663f6e06
#
_entry.id   6bd8cc62be5f5856132903cd663f6e06
#
_cell.length_a   1.000
_cell.length_b   1.000
_cell.length_c   1.000
_cell.angle_alpha   90.00
_cell.angle_beta   90.00
_cell.angle_gamma   90.00
#
_symmetry.space_group_name_H-M   'P 1'
#
loop_
_entity.id
_entity.type
_entity.pdbx_description
1 polymer ?
#
loop_
_entity_poly.entity_id
_entity_poly.type
_entity_poly.pdbx_seq_one_letter_code
_entity_poly.pdbx_strand_id
1 'polypeptide(L)'
;MLDGFKISIVIPAYNEANRIGTVLSEIPEFVDEIIVVDDGSEDNTSEVAKSFGVKTLRLEPNQGKGAAMREGVKEAMGDIIIFMDADGQHKPDEIIKLVEPIVKDEADFVIGSRMIKAQGKRPLIRKVSNFLSTFLIRMKVGVDVKDTQSGFRAIKREFLPEIESKRYEVETEILIKAVKKGARVKEVPVERIYGIETGHFRFEDIIRFLQTLMKY
;
A
#
# COMPACT_ATOMS: atom_id res chain seq x y z
N MET A 1 -1.55 20.21 -4.08
CA MET A 1 -2.86 19.82 -4.66
C MET A 1 -2.72 19.55 -6.14
N LEU A 2 -3.27 18.46 -6.64
CA LEU A 2 -3.30 18.11 -8.05
C LEU A 2 -4.75 18.19 -8.56
N ASP A 3 -5.01 19.10 -9.52
CA ASP A 3 -6.34 19.31 -10.12
C ASP A 3 -7.50 19.46 -9.10
N GLY A 4 -7.23 20.14 -7.98
CA GLY A 4 -8.20 20.39 -6.93
C GLY A 4 -8.29 19.32 -5.83
N PHE A 5 -7.64 18.17 -6.01
CA PHE A 5 -7.56 17.12 -4.99
C PHE A 5 -6.41 17.33 -4.03
N LYS A 6 -6.67 17.20 -2.74
CA LYS A 6 -5.64 17.08 -1.71
C LYS A 6 -5.17 15.64 -1.61
N ILE A 7 -3.86 15.40 -1.56
CA ILE A 7 -3.26 14.08 -1.60
C ILE A 7 -2.47 13.83 -0.32
N SER A 8 -2.85 12.77 0.42
CA SER A 8 -2.08 12.27 1.56
C SER A 8 -1.44 10.94 1.22
N ILE A 9 -0.18 10.76 1.62
CA ILE A 9 0.51 9.48 1.55
C ILE A 9 0.74 8.92 2.96
N VAL A 10 0.38 7.67 3.17
CA VAL A 10 0.58 6.91 4.42
C VAL A 10 1.63 5.85 4.18
N ILE A 11 2.72 5.91 4.95
CA ILE A 11 3.88 5.03 4.82
C ILE A 11 4.06 4.28 6.13
N PRO A 12 3.59 3.02 6.25
CA PRO A 12 3.91 2.17 7.38
C PRO A 12 5.39 1.74 7.29
N ALA A 13 6.11 1.88 8.40
CA ALA A 13 7.54 1.57 8.48
C ALA A 13 7.85 0.72 9.71
N TYR A 14 8.76 -0.25 9.57
CA TYR A 14 9.30 -1.05 10.67
C TYR A 14 10.72 -1.49 10.35
N ASN A 15 11.70 -0.96 11.09
CA ASN A 15 13.13 -1.20 10.89
C ASN A 15 13.61 -0.84 9.47
N GLU A 16 13.28 0.37 9.02
CA GLU A 16 13.59 0.88 7.68
C GLU A 16 14.48 2.14 7.70
N ALA A 17 15.25 2.37 8.79
CA ALA A 17 16.10 3.56 8.94
C ALA A 17 17.05 3.78 7.74
N ASN A 18 17.52 2.72 7.13
CA ASN A 18 18.47 2.79 5.99
C ASN A 18 17.79 3.15 4.65
N ARG A 19 16.46 3.12 4.56
CA ARG A 19 15.72 3.28 3.29
C ARG A 19 14.72 4.41 3.32
N ILE A 20 14.08 4.64 4.46
CA ILE A 20 12.98 5.61 4.58
C ILE A 20 13.41 7.01 4.14
N GLY A 21 14.66 7.43 4.42
CA GLY A 21 15.16 8.73 3.99
C GLY A 21 15.18 8.89 2.47
N THR A 22 15.67 7.87 1.74
CA THR A 22 15.65 7.88 0.27
C THR A 22 14.22 7.92 -0.25
N VAL A 23 13.32 7.09 0.30
CA VAL A 23 11.90 7.09 -0.09
C VAL A 23 11.28 8.46 0.08
N LEU A 24 11.49 9.11 1.23
CA LEU A 24 10.90 10.43 1.52
C LEU A 24 11.46 11.53 0.63
N SER A 25 12.76 11.48 0.29
CA SER A 25 13.40 12.50 -0.56
C SER A 25 12.93 12.48 -2.02
N GLU A 26 12.35 11.37 -2.48
CA GLU A 26 11.88 11.18 -3.85
C GLU A 26 10.37 11.39 -4.01
N ILE A 27 9.62 11.64 -2.91
CA ILE A 27 8.18 11.90 -3.00
C ILE A 27 7.93 13.21 -3.75
N PRO A 28 7.07 13.20 -4.79
CA PRO A 28 6.80 14.39 -5.59
C PRO A 28 6.14 15.52 -4.80
N GLU A 29 6.48 16.78 -5.13
CA GLU A 29 5.98 18.00 -4.46
C GLU A 29 4.45 18.18 -4.53
N PHE A 30 3.76 17.51 -5.46
CA PHE A 30 2.30 17.59 -5.55
C PHE A 30 1.59 16.80 -4.45
N VAL A 31 2.29 15.97 -3.68
CA VAL A 31 1.77 15.30 -2.48
C VAL A 31 1.69 16.32 -1.36
N ASP A 32 0.49 16.59 -0.87
CA ASP A 32 0.24 17.65 0.11
C ASP A 32 0.58 17.26 1.55
N GLU A 33 0.55 15.95 1.85
CA GLU A 33 0.74 15.45 3.20
C GLU A 33 1.44 14.09 3.20
N ILE A 34 2.52 13.98 3.97
CA ILE A 34 3.27 12.74 4.15
C ILE A 34 3.15 12.31 5.62
N ILE A 35 2.67 11.09 5.85
CA ILE A 35 2.47 10.51 7.18
C ILE A 35 3.24 9.20 7.23
N VAL A 36 4.31 9.18 8.02
CA VAL A 36 5.06 7.98 8.35
C VAL A 36 4.53 7.41 9.65
N VAL A 37 4.20 6.12 9.65
CA VAL A 37 3.81 5.42 10.87
C VAL A 37 4.84 4.35 11.19
N ASP A 38 5.69 4.64 12.15
CA ASP A 38 6.68 3.72 12.69
C ASP A 38 6.00 2.71 13.61
N ASP A 39 5.95 1.46 13.18
CA ASP A 39 5.30 0.37 13.91
C ASP A 39 6.23 -0.25 14.98
N GLY A 40 6.81 0.59 15.84
CA GLY A 40 7.63 0.17 16.96
C GLY A 40 9.02 -0.34 16.54
N SER A 41 9.70 0.38 15.63
CA SER A 41 11.06 0.03 15.19
C SER A 41 12.07 0.01 16.33
N GLU A 42 13.04 -0.89 16.22
CA GLU A 42 14.20 -0.98 17.14
C GLU A 42 15.38 -0.13 16.66
N ASP A 43 15.34 0.33 15.41
CA ASP A 43 16.32 1.21 14.78
C ASP A 43 15.87 2.68 14.77
N ASN A 44 16.64 3.55 14.13
CA ASN A 44 16.38 4.99 14.06
C ASN A 44 15.35 5.38 12.98
N THR A 45 14.39 4.51 12.62
CA THR A 45 13.38 4.79 11.59
C THR A 45 12.59 6.06 11.88
N SER A 46 12.09 6.22 13.10
CA SER A 46 11.33 7.41 13.52
C SER A 46 12.16 8.69 13.43
N GLU A 47 13.42 8.65 13.89
CA GLU A 47 14.31 9.81 13.90
C GLU A 47 14.64 10.25 12.48
N VAL A 48 14.91 9.29 11.59
CA VAL A 48 15.15 9.59 10.17
C VAL A 48 13.90 10.21 9.55
N ALA A 49 12.72 9.64 9.75
CA ALA A 49 11.47 10.21 9.21
C ALA A 49 11.22 11.65 9.71
N LYS A 50 11.38 11.90 11.01
CA LYS A 50 11.22 13.25 11.61
C LYS A 50 12.20 14.26 11.03
N SER A 51 13.42 13.86 10.64
CA SER A 51 14.42 14.77 10.07
C SER A 51 14.01 15.35 8.72
N PHE A 52 13.05 14.71 8.01
CA PHE A 52 12.45 15.22 6.77
C PHE A 52 11.28 16.19 7.00
N GLY A 53 10.93 16.49 8.27
CA GLY A 53 9.83 17.39 8.59
C GLY A 53 8.44 16.83 8.30
N VAL A 54 8.33 15.52 8.03
CA VAL A 54 7.06 14.85 7.76
C VAL A 54 6.35 14.45 9.05
N LYS A 55 5.03 14.32 9.01
CA LYS A 55 4.24 13.84 10.14
C LYS A 55 4.65 12.40 10.46
N THR A 56 5.16 12.17 11.66
CA THR A 56 5.64 10.87 12.10
C THR A 56 4.90 10.43 13.35
N LEU A 57 4.21 9.29 13.25
CA LEU A 57 3.58 8.59 14.36
C LEU A 57 4.45 7.40 14.77
N ARG A 58 4.44 7.03 16.06
CA ARG A 58 5.09 5.81 16.54
C ARG A 58 4.11 4.99 17.35
N LEU A 59 4.03 3.72 17.02
CA LEU A 59 3.26 2.73 17.75
C LEU A 59 4.18 1.93 18.67
N GLU A 60 3.72 1.64 19.87
CA GLU A 60 4.43 0.78 20.83
C GLU A 60 3.41 -0.10 21.58
N PRO A 61 3.62 -1.41 21.58
CA PRO A 61 4.59 -2.20 20.81
C PRO A 61 4.22 -2.30 19.33
N ASN A 62 5.04 -3.03 18.51
CA ASN A 62 4.69 -3.38 17.12
C ASN A 62 3.30 -4.02 17.06
N GLN A 63 2.43 -3.46 16.24
CA GLN A 63 1.04 -3.87 16.09
C GLN A 63 0.73 -4.47 14.70
N GLY A 64 1.66 -4.33 13.77
CA GLY A 64 1.59 -4.83 12.40
C GLY A 64 1.17 -3.77 11.37
N LYS A 65 1.53 -4.00 10.12
CA LYS A 65 1.34 -3.09 8.99
C LYS A 65 -0.09 -2.51 8.89
N GLY A 66 -1.11 -3.37 9.02
CA GLY A 66 -2.50 -2.93 8.95
C GLY A 66 -2.88 -1.96 10.07
N ALA A 67 -2.35 -2.17 11.29
CA ALA A 67 -2.54 -1.24 12.39
C ALA A 67 -1.85 0.12 12.11
N ALA A 68 -0.62 0.09 11.59
CA ALA A 68 0.08 1.30 11.19
C ALA A 68 -0.67 2.07 10.09
N MET A 69 -1.16 1.37 9.06
CA MET A 69 -1.97 1.99 8.00
C MET A 69 -3.24 2.63 8.56
N ARG A 70 -3.94 1.95 9.47
CA ARG A 70 -5.16 2.48 10.12
C ARG A 70 -4.87 3.77 10.90
N GLU A 71 -3.81 3.79 11.70
CA GLU A 71 -3.46 5.00 12.46
C GLU A 71 -3.03 6.15 11.53
N GLY A 72 -2.29 5.87 10.47
CA GLY A 72 -1.95 6.88 9.46
C GLY A 72 -3.16 7.45 8.74
N VAL A 73 -4.15 6.62 8.41
CA VAL A 73 -5.40 7.07 7.76
C VAL A 73 -6.21 8.02 8.65
N LYS A 74 -6.23 7.80 9.97
CA LYS A 74 -6.92 8.70 10.91
C LYS A 74 -6.35 10.13 10.89
N GLU A 75 -5.06 10.23 10.64
CA GLU A 75 -4.33 11.49 10.62
C GLU A 75 -4.29 12.16 9.23
N ALA A 76 -4.60 11.39 8.18
CA ALA A 76 -4.61 11.87 6.81
C ALA A 76 -5.82 12.77 6.54
N MET A 77 -5.63 13.88 5.81
CA MET A 77 -6.69 14.83 5.47
C MET A 77 -6.93 14.95 3.95
N GLY A 78 -6.22 14.21 3.12
CA GLY A 78 -6.35 14.24 1.67
C GLY A 78 -7.65 13.64 1.15
N ASP A 79 -8.09 14.06 -0.02
CA ASP A 79 -9.21 13.48 -0.75
C ASP A 79 -8.82 12.15 -1.39
N ILE A 80 -7.54 12.01 -1.72
CA ILE A 80 -6.92 10.80 -2.21
C ILE A 80 -5.90 10.34 -1.17
N ILE A 81 -6.03 9.07 -0.77
CA ILE A 81 -5.10 8.42 0.16
C ILE A 81 -4.22 7.46 -0.64
N ILE A 82 -2.91 7.63 -0.51
CA ILE A 82 -1.92 6.75 -1.10
C ILE A 82 -1.32 5.90 0.02
N PHE A 83 -1.15 4.62 -0.23
CA PHE A 83 -0.34 3.72 0.58
C PHE A 83 0.92 3.37 -0.19
N MET A 84 2.05 3.40 0.48
CA MET A 84 3.35 3.01 -0.06
C MET A 84 4.22 2.41 1.04
N ASP A 85 4.92 1.32 0.74
CA ASP A 85 5.83 0.68 1.69
C ASP A 85 7.14 1.48 1.84
N ALA A 86 7.73 1.46 3.05
CA ALA A 86 8.97 2.16 3.38
C ALA A 86 10.24 1.45 2.87
N ASP A 87 10.10 0.25 2.29
CA ASP A 87 11.20 -0.65 1.93
C ASP A 87 11.97 -0.27 0.65
N GLY A 88 11.54 0.79 -0.02
CA GLY A 88 12.18 1.29 -1.24
C GLY A 88 11.96 0.42 -2.48
N GLN A 89 11.04 -0.56 -2.46
CA GLN A 89 10.75 -1.38 -3.64
C GLN A 89 9.92 -0.66 -4.70
N HIS A 90 9.22 0.40 -4.32
CA HIS A 90 8.43 1.24 -5.21
C HIS A 90 9.13 2.57 -5.45
N LYS A 91 9.02 3.08 -6.67
CA LYS A 91 9.54 4.38 -7.05
C LYS A 91 8.53 5.47 -6.69
N PRO A 92 8.86 6.44 -5.84
CA PRO A 92 7.93 7.51 -5.48
C PRO A 92 7.51 8.39 -6.67
N ASP A 93 8.35 8.54 -7.69
CA ASP A 93 8.03 9.28 -8.92
C ASP A 93 6.86 8.64 -9.71
N GLU A 94 6.56 7.35 -9.47
CA GLU A 94 5.42 6.67 -10.09
C GLU A 94 4.08 6.94 -9.37
N ILE A 95 4.05 7.69 -8.27
CA ILE A 95 2.83 8.10 -7.59
C ILE A 95 1.83 8.73 -8.55
N ILE A 96 2.31 9.53 -9.50
CA ILE A 96 1.45 10.17 -10.51
C ILE A 96 0.62 9.14 -11.30
N LYS A 97 1.16 7.95 -11.59
CA LYS A 97 0.44 6.89 -12.31
C LYS A 97 -0.75 6.35 -11.52
N LEU A 98 -0.68 6.40 -10.18
CA LEU A 98 -1.79 5.98 -9.32
C LEU A 98 -2.86 7.06 -9.20
N VAL A 99 -2.44 8.32 -9.16
CA VAL A 99 -3.34 9.45 -8.90
C VAL A 99 -4.07 9.89 -10.17
N GLU A 100 -3.38 9.91 -11.31
CA GLU A 100 -3.92 10.41 -12.58
C GLU A 100 -5.26 9.76 -12.98
N PRO A 101 -5.46 8.41 -12.90
CA PRO A 101 -6.76 7.82 -13.22
C PRO A 101 -7.88 8.23 -12.26
N ILE A 102 -7.55 8.56 -11.01
CA ILE A 102 -8.53 9.04 -10.02
C ILE A 102 -8.95 10.46 -10.34
N VAL A 103 -7.99 11.33 -10.61
CA VAL A 103 -8.22 12.73 -10.96
C VAL A 103 -9.02 12.86 -12.25
N LYS A 104 -8.78 11.98 -13.24
CA LYS A 104 -9.54 11.91 -14.50
C LYS A 104 -10.91 11.23 -14.37
N ASP A 105 -11.31 10.85 -13.17
CA ASP A 105 -12.54 10.09 -12.89
C ASP A 105 -12.68 8.76 -13.65
N GLU A 106 -11.54 8.14 -14.00
CA GLU A 106 -11.49 6.83 -14.64
C GLU A 106 -11.54 5.67 -13.63
N ALA A 107 -11.18 5.94 -12.37
CA ALA A 107 -11.15 4.98 -11.28
C ALA A 107 -11.34 5.67 -9.92
N ASP A 108 -11.74 4.89 -8.92
CA ASP A 108 -11.86 5.34 -7.53
C ASP A 108 -10.81 4.69 -6.65
N PHE A 109 -10.25 3.57 -7.11
CA PHE A 109 -9.18 2.83 -6.46
C PHE A 109 -8.17 2.34 -7.52
N VAL A 110 -6.91 2.73 -7.39
CA VAL A 110 -5.83 2.35 -8.32
C VAL A 110 -4.77 1.55 -7.60
N ILE A 111 -4.35 0.44 -8.21
CA ILE A 111 -3.31 -0.46 -7.71
C ILE A 111 -2.12 -0.40 -8.65
N GLY A 112 -0.93 -0.10 -8.11
CA GLY A 112 0.34 -0.19 -8.81
C GLY A 112 0.75 -1.66 -8.97
N SER A 113 0.59 -2.20 -10.17
CA SER A 113 0.82 -3.61 -10.44
C SER A 113 2.23 -3.86 -10.96
N ARG A 114 2.99 -4.64 -10.22
CA ARG A 114 4.32 -5.15 -10.59
C ARG A 114 4.23 -6.31 -11.58
N MET A 115 3.00 -6.79 -11.86
CA MET A 115 2.73 -7.96 -12.69
C MET A 115 2.54 -7.61 -14.17
N ILE A 116 2.14 -6.39 -14.50
CA ILE A 116 1.81 -5.98 -15.87
C ILE A 116 3.06 -5.89 -16.74
N LYS A 117 4.19 -5.38 -16.20
CA LYS A 117 5.47 -5.24 -16.91
C LYS A 117 6.58 -6.10 -16.31
N ALA A 118 6.23 -7.21 -15.66
CA ALA A 118 7.19 -8.04 -14.96
C ALA A 118 8.29 -8.58 -15.88
N GLN A 119 9.48 -8.00 -15.80
CA GLN A 119 10.71 -8.55 -16.37
C GLN A 119 11.54 -9.20 -15.25
N GLY A 120 11.86 -10.49 -15.39
CA GLY A 120 12.74 -11.19 -14.45
C GLY A 120 12.21 -12.55 -13.96
N LYS A 121 13.15 -13.39 -13.48
CA LYS A 121 12.84 -14.73 -12.92
C LYS A 121 12.26 -14.58 -11.51
N ARG A 122 11.00 -14.89 -11.33
CA ARG A 122 10.35 -14.99 -10.01
C ARG A 122 10.32 -16.42 -9.53
N PRO A 123 10.49 -16.69 -8.24
CA PRO A 123 10.27 -18.01 -7.67
C PRO A 123 8.88 -18.53 -8.03
N LEU A 124 8.81 -19.80 -8.48
CA LEU A 124 7.57 -20.42 -8.93
C LEU A 124 6.47 -20.38 -7.85
N ILE A 125 6.85 -20.57 -6.60
CA ILE A 125 5.95 -20.54 -5.46
C ILE A 125 5.23 -19.19 -5.31
N ARG A 126 5.92 -18.06 -5.58
CA ARG A 126 5.31 -16.73 -5.56
C ARG A 126 4.34 -16.50 -6.73
N LYS A 127 4.63 -17.10 -7.89
CA LYS A 127 3.71 -17.04 -9.03
C LYS A 127 2.43 -17.79 -8.74
N VAL A 128 2.53 -19.00 -8.17
CA VAL A 128 1.38 -19.85 -7.82
C VAL A 128 0.56 -19.17 -6.71
N SER A 129 1.19 -18.67 -5.66
CA SER A 129 0.50 -17.99 -4.56
C SER A 129 -0.27 -16.76 -5.06
N ASN A 130 0.37 -15.92 -5.90
CA ASN A 130 -0.30 -14.74 -6.45
C ASN A 130 -1.44 -15.13 -7.40
N PHE A 131 -1.26 -16.15 -8.23
CA PHE A 131 -2.32 -16.64 -9.12
C PHE A 131 -3.54 -17.12 -8.33
N LEU A 132 -3.31 -17.92 -7.28
CA LEU A 132 -4.39 -18.43 -6.44
C LEU A 132 -5.12 -17.30 -5.69
N SER A 133 -4.38 -16.35 -5.10
CA SER A 133 -5.00 -15.21 -4.42
C SER A 133 -5.81 -14.34 -5.38
N THR A 134 -5.28 -14.04 -6.55
CA THR A 134 -5.97 -13.27 -7.60
C THR A 134 -7.25 -13.98 -8.06
N PHE A 135 -7.18 -15.28 -8.31
CA PHE A 135 -8.33 -16.09 -8.71
C PHE A 135 -9.46 -16.06 -7.66
N LEU A 136 -9.10 -16.26 -6.39
CA LEU A 136 -10.06 -16.26 -5.28
C LEU A 136 -10.70 -14.88 -5.07
N ILE A 137 -9.92 -13.81 -5.17
CA ILE A 137 -10.45 -12.43 -5.07
C ILE A 137 -11.37 -12.13 -6.25
N ARG A 138 -10.97 -12.50 -7.48
CA ARG A 138 -11.83 -12.34 -8.66
C ARG A 138 -13.19 -13.05 -8.49
N MET A 139 -13.19 -14.27 -7.98
CA MET A 139 -14.44 -14.99 -7.67
C MET A 139 -15.29 -14.29 -6.61
N LYS A 140 -14.62 -13.66 -5.62
CA LYS A 140 -15.30 -13.02 -4.49
C LYS A 140 -15.93 -11.67 -4.85
N VAL A 141 -15.22 -10.84 -5.60
CA VAL A 141 -15.63 -9.44 -5.86
C VAL A 141 -15.78 -9.09 -7.34
N GLY A 142 -15.52 -10.03 -8.24
CA GLY A 142 -15.74 -9.83 -9.68
C GLY A 142 -14.72 -8.92 -10.37
N VAL A 143 -13.62 -8.52 -9.70
CA VAL A 143 -12.62 -7.60 -10.25
C VAL A 143 -11.40 -8.37 -10.73
N ASP A 144 -10.95 -8.07 -11.95
CA ASP A 144 -9.75 -8.69 -12.55
C ASP A 144 -8.48 -7.89 -12.20
N VAL A 145 -7.94 -8.18 -11.02
CA VAL A 145 -6.70 -7.56 -10.49
C VAL A 145 -5.58 -8.59 -10.52
N LYS A 146 -4.42 -8.24 -11.07
CA LYS A 146 -3.26 -9.15 -11.22
C LYS A 146 -2.30 -9.12 -10.02
N ASP A 147 -2.21 -7.99 -9.32
CA ASP A 147 -1.34 -7.81 -8.15
C ASP A 147 -2.13 -7.38 -6.92
N THR A 148 -2.85 -8.32 -6.33
CA THR A 148 -3.70 -8.09 -5.16
C THR A 148 -2.93 -7.80 -3.87
N GLN A 149 -1.62 -8.07 -3.87
CA GLN A 149 -0.74 -7.91 -2.70
C GLN A 149 0.19 -6.69 -2.82
N SER A 150 0.01 -5.85 -3.84
CA SER A 150 0.79 -4.62 -3.94
C SER A 150 0.43 -3.65 -2.81
N GLY A 151 1.41 -3.17 -2.05
CA GLY A 151 1.23 -2.11 -1.04
C GLY A 151 1.16 -0.71 -1.65
N PHE A 152 1.44 -0.56 -2.95
CA PHE A 152 1.45 0.72 -3.65
C PHE A 152 0.09 0.99 -4.30
N ARG A 153 -0.72 1.81 -3.67
CA ARG A 153 -2.14 2.01 -4.00
C ARG A 153 -2.56 3.44 -3.77
N ALA A 154 -3.55 3.90 -4.55
CA ALA A 154 -4.26 5.15 -4.31
C ALA A 154 -5.77 4.91 -4.30
N ILE A 155 -6.49 5.53 -3.36
CA ILE A 155 -7.93 5.38 -3.22
C ILE A 155 -8.58 6.73 -2.86
N LYS A 156 -9.73 7.05 -3.47
CA LYS A 156 -10.56 8.17 -2.99
C LYS A 156 -11.00 7.91 -1.56
N ARG A 157 -10.93 8.92 -0.70
CA ARG A 157 -11.30 8.82 0.72
C ARG A 157 -12.69 8.25 0.94
N GLU A 158 -13.65 8.62 0.13
CA GLU A 158 -15.04 8.15 0.24
C GLU A 158 -15.18 6.63 0.07
N PHE A 159 -14.30 5.99 -0.70
CA PHE A 159 -14.29 4.53 -0.87
C PHE A 159 -13.36 3.81 0.11
N LEU A 160 -12.51 4.54 0.83
CA LEU A 160 -11.63 3.92 1.82
C LEU A 160 -12.45 3.28 2.94
N PRO A 161 -12.29 1.98 3.18
CA PRO A 161 -13.02 1.31 4.25
C PRO A 161 -12.33 1.50 5.60
N GLU A 162 -13.04 1.19 6.68
CA GLU A 162 -12.43 0.97 7.98
C GLU A 162 -11.49 -0.24 7.91
N ILE A 163 -10.25 -0.04 8.36
CA ILE A 163 -9.19 -1.07 8.36
C ILE A 163 -9.24 -1.81 9.70
N GLU A 164 -9.55 -3.10 9.66
CA GLU A 164 -9.62 -3.97 10.83
C GLU A 164 -8.41 -4.91 10.94
N SER A 165 -7.87 -5.33 9.81
CA SER A 165 -6.68 -6.19 9.72
C SER A 165 -5.47 -5.56 10.37
N LYS A 166 -4.63 -6.38 10.98
CA LYS A 166 -3.43 -5.91 11.68
C LYS A 166 -2.15 -6.07 10.87
N ARG A 167 -2.10 -7.04 9.95
CA ARG A 167 -0.88 -7.40 9.20
C ARG A 167 -1.09 -7.30 7.69
N TYR A 168 -0.41 -8.14 6.92
CA TYR A 168 -0.37 -8.12 5.44
C TYR A 168 -1.69 -8.49 4.76
N GLU A 169 -2.68 -9.00 5.47
CA GLU A 169 -4.03 -9.21 4.95
C GLU A 169 -4.78 -7.90 4.66
N VAL A 170 -4.26 -6.78 5.13
CA VAL A 170 -4.85 -5.44 4.96
C VAL A 170 -5.06 -5.07 3.49
N GLU A 171 -4.14 -5.44 2.61
CA GLU A 171 -4.27 -5.18 1.17
C GLU A 171 -5.50 -5.86 0.58
N THR A 172 -5.74 -7.10 0.99
CA THR A 172 -6.90 -7.88 0.57
C THR A 172 -8.19 -7.33 1.16
N GLU A 173 -8.18 -6.97 2.43
CA GLU A 173 -9.32 -6.37 3.12
C GLU A 173 -9.77 -5.08 2.43
N ILE A 174 -8.84 -4.13 2.23
CA ILE A 174 -9.15 -2.84 1.59
C ILE A 174 -9.75 -3.06 0.20
N LEU A 175 -9.17 -3.97 -0.60
CA LEU A 175 -9.67 -4.25 -1.94
C LEU A 175 -11.10 -4.77 -1.91
N ILE A 176 -11.37 -5.81 -1.11
CA ILE A 176 -12.70 -6.41 -1.04
C ILE A 176 -13.75 -5.39 -0.55
N LYS A 177 -13.43 -4.69 0.54
CA LYS A 177 -14.35 -3.71 1.13
C LYS A 177 -14.60 -2.50 0.22
N ALA A 178 -13.57 -1.99 -0.48
CA ALA A 178 -13.70 -0.88 -1.42
C ALA A 178 -14.60 -1.26 -2.60
N VAL A 179 -14.39 -2.45 -3.19
CA VAL A 179 -15.25 -2.95 -4.28
C VAL A 179 -16.69 -3.12 -3.81
N LYS A 180 -16.92 -3.64 -2.60
CA LYS A 180 -18.27 -3.75 -2.02
C LYS A 180 -18.94 -2.37 -1.78
N LYS A 181 -18.15 -1.31 -1.57
CA LYS A 181 -18.63 0.08 -1.53
C LYS A 181 -18.91 0.67 -2.93
N GLY A 182 -18.65 -0.08 -4.00
CA GLY A 182 -18.85 0.35 -5.38
C GLY A 182 -17.65 1.03 -6.04
N ALA A 183 -16.44 0.96 -5.45
CA ALA A 183 -15.24 1.54 -6.04
C ALA A 183 -14.90 0.91 -7.40
N ARG A 184 -14.66 1.75 -8.40
CA ARG A 184 -14.11 1.34 -9.70
C ARG A 184 -12.62 1.11 -9.55
N VAL A 185 -12.17 -0.14 -9.72
CA VAL A 185 -10.77 -0.53 -9.53
C VAL A 185 -10.02 -0.56 -10.85
N LYS A 186 -8.81 0.00 -10.88
CA LYS A 186 -7.90 -0.02 -12.02
C LYS A 186 -6.50 -0.43 -11.58
N GLU A 187 -5.80 -1.20 -12.41
CA GLU A 187 -4.36 -1.44 -12.24
C GLU A 187 -3.55 -0.61 -13.22
N VAL A 188 -2.44 -0.07 -12.73
CA VAL A 188 -1.44 0.61 -13.56
C VAL A 188 -0.09 -0.08 -13.41
N PRO A 189 0.72 -0.17 -14.49
CA PRO A 189 2.02 -0.79 -14.42
C PRO A 189 3.00 0.10 -13.64
N VAL A 190 3.63 -0.49 -12.61
CA VAL A 190 4.72 0.14 -11.86
C VAL A 190 5.97 -0.73 -11.91
N GLU A 191 7.12 -0.09 -11.81
CA GLU A 191 8.39 -0.78 -11.71
C GLU A 191 8.62 -1.28 -10.28
N ARG A 192 9.37 -2.37 -10.18
CA ARG A 192 9.87 -2.86 -8.90
C ARG A 192 11.38 -2.77 -8.88
N ILE A 193 11.93 -2.16 -7.84
CA ILE A 193 13.36 -2.20 -7.55
C ILE A 193 13.69 -3.58 -6.97
N TYR A 194 14.54 -4.34 -7.67
CA TYR A 194 14.98 -5.67 -7.26
C TYR A 194 16.28 -5.57 -6.44
N GLY A 195 16.57 -6.59 -5.64
CA GLY A 195 17.78 -6.67 -4.81
C GLY A 195 17.60 -6.19 -3.38
N ILE A 196 16.41 -5.74 -3.04
CA ILE A 196 16.04 -5.42 -1.66
C ILE A 196 15.45 -6.68 -1.03
N GLU A 197 16.12 -7.21 0.00
CA GLU A 197 15.58 -8.31 0.78
C GLU A 197 14.36 -7.81 1.59
N THR A 198 13.22 -8.43 1.38
CA THR A 198 11.99 -8.15 2.12
C THR A 198 11.59 -9.35 2.94
N GLY A 199 10.80 -9.09 4.00
CA GLY A 199 10.37 -10.05 4.98
C GLY A 199 9.88 -11.39 4.40
N HIS A 200 10.14 -12.45 5.13
CA HIS A 200 9.84 -13.81 4.72
C HIS A 200 8.33 -14.04 4.76
N PHE A 201 7.78 -14.49 3.63
CA PHE A 201 6.43 -15.01 3.54
C PHE A 201 6.27 -16.22 4.47
N ARG A 202 5.35 -16.15 5.42
CA ARG A 202 5.09 -17.21 6.41
C ARG A 202 3.83 -17.96 6.04
N PHE A 203 3.77 -19.23 6.40
CA PHE A 203 2.57 -20.05 6.19
C PHE A 203 1.32 -19.45 6.89
N GLU A 204 1.52 -18.78 8.01
CA GLU A 204 0.46 -18.05 8.71
C GLU A 204 -0.20 -16.95 7.85
N ASP A 205 0.54 -16.35 6.92
CA ASP A 205 0.00 -15.30 6.04
C ASP A 205 -1.02 -15.88 5.05
N ILE A 206 -0.85 -17.15 4.64
CA ILE A 206 -1.85 -17.86 3.82
C ILE A 206 -3.14 -18.05 4.60
N ILE A 207 -3.02 -18.51 5.84
CA ILE A 207 -4.20 -18.76 6.70
C ILE A 207 -4.97 -17.45 6.92
N ARG A 208 -4.27 -16.36 7.23
CA ARG A 208 -4.88 -15.04 7.42
C ARG A 208 -5.54 -14.51 6.16
N PHE A 209 -4.90 -14.68 5.01
CA PHE A 209 -5.48 -14.35 3.71
C PHE A 209 -6.81 -15.09 3.50
N LEU A 210 -6.85 -16.41 3.72
CA LEU A 210 -8.06 -17.22 3.57
C LEU A 210 -9.14 -16.82 4.58
N GLN A 211 -8.77 -16.52 5.82
CA GLN A 211 -9.69 -16.02 6.83
C GLN A 211 -10.30 -14.67 6.44
N THR A 212 -9.48 -13.75 5.93
CA THR A 212 -9.94 -12.46 5.43
C THR A 212 -10.89 -12.62 4.25
N LEU A 213 -10.56 -13.53 3.32
CA LEU A 213 -11.41 -13.84 2.19
C LEU A 213 -12.78 -14.42 2.63
N MET A 214 -12.81 -15.24 3.68
CA MET A 214 -14.07 -15.79 4.22
C MET A 214 -14.87 -14.74 5.00
N LYS A 215 -14.18 -13.83 5.70
CA LYS A 215 -14.81 -12.84 6.56
C LYS A 215 -15.53 -11.75 5.75
N TYR A 216 -14.91 -11.27 4.69
CA TYR A 216 -15.41 -10.15 3.88
C TYR A 216 -15.91 -10.62 2.50
#